data_75a3199a5f4524ed51d446a3179d1b53
#
_entry.id   75a3199a5f4524ed51d446a3179d1b53
#
_cell.length_a   1.000
_cell.length_b   1.000
_cell.length_c   1.000
_cell.angle_alpha   90.00
_cell.angle_beta   90.00
_cell.angle_gamma   90.00
#
_symmetry.space_group_name_H-M   'P 1'
#
loop_
_entity.id
_entity.type
_entity.pdbx_description
1 polymer ?
#
loop_
_entity_poly.entity_id
_entity_poly.type
_entity_poly.pdbx_seq_one_letter_code
_entity_poly.pdbx_strand_id
1 'polypeptide(L)'
;MEYERPLFGMKMSDAKIFSECLKITQSLVYLSLPGNLIDDDLISILIKGLVLNKTISQLDLSHNKISNSGARKIAKFLLSTQILTHLDISDNQIHYEGSRYLAQALKVNRILKHLSLKLNRLDDKAGSKLCIDLLNNNSNLESLSLSSNSLGHMFCESLAEFLKLNRSIKSLDISCNFIDDSNAATLKD
;
A
#
# COMPACT_ATOMS: atom_id res chain seq x y z
N MET A 1 -14.23 -40.09 -0.79
CA MET A 1 -14.56 -38.90 0.02
C MET A 1 -13.61 -37.78 -0.43
N GLU A 2 -14.07 -36.94 -1.33
CA GLU A 2 -13.35 -35.72 -1.68
C GLU A 2 -13.39 -34.80 -0.47
N TYR A 3 -12.22 -34.51 0.09
CA TYR A 3 -12.07 -33.45 1.07
C TYR A 3 -12.27 -32.14 0.32
N GLU A 4 -13.48 -31.59 0.33
CA GLU A 4 -13.69 -30.18 0.02
C GLU A 4 -12.91 -29.37 1.06
N ARG A 5 -11.76 -28.85 0.66
CA ARG A 5 -11.08 -27.83 1.48
C ARG A 5 -12.06 -26.70 1.67
N PRO A 6 -12.43 -26.35 2.91
CA PRO A 6 -13.25 -25.17 3.13
C PRO A 6 -12.57 -24.01 2.41
N LEU A 7 -13.34 -23.22 1.66
CA LEU A 7 -12.86 -21.99 1.03
C LEU A 7 -12.40 -21.06 2.17
N PHE A 8 -11.10 -21.08 2.44
CA PHE A 8 -10.50 -20.15 3.38
C PHE A 8 -10.59 -18.75 2.77
N GLY A 9 -11.09 -17.83 3.54
CA GLY A 9 -11.23 -16.44 3.14
C GLY A 9 -12.37 -15.76 3.91
N MET A 10 -12.26 -14.46 4.03
CA MET A 10 -13.28 -13.65 4.69
C MET A 10 -14.55 -13.60 3.82
N LYS A 11 -15.70 -13.92 4.39
CA LYS A 11 -17.00 -13.76 3.74
C LYS A 11 -17.55 -12.35 4.00
N MET A 12 -18.51 -11.96 3.17
CA MET A 12 -19.18 -10.65 3.30
C MET A 12 -19.86 -10.48 4.68
N SER A 13 -20.45 -11.56 5.21
CA SER A 13 -21.06 -11.57 6.55
C SER A 13 -20.02 -11.29 7.63
N ASP A 14 -18.86 -11.96 7.52
CA ASP A 14 -17.79 -11.86 8.50
C ASP A 14 -17.18 -10.46 8.48
N ALA A 15 -16.95 -9.90 7.29
CA ALA A 15 -16.46 -8.53 7.11
C ALA A 15 -17.37 -7.49 7.74
N LYS A 16 -18.71 -7.68 7.63
CA LYS A 16 -19.69 -6.77 8.27
C LYS A 16 -19.60 -6.83 9.80
N ILE A 17 -19.61 -8.03 10.36
CA ILE A 17 -19.51 -8.22 11.82
C ILE A 17 -18.16 -7.66 12.30
N PHE A 18 -17.08 -7.99 11.61
CA PHE A 18 -15.74 -7.55 11.97
C PHE A 18 -15.60 -6.02 11.88
N SER A 19 -16.16 -5.40 10.85
CA SER A 19 -16.21 -3.94 10.72
C SER A 19 -16.90 -3.26 11.90
N GLU A 20 -17.99 -3.84 12.43
CA GLU A 20 -18.65 -3.32 13.65
C GLU A 20 -17.73 -3.48 14.88
N CYS A 21 -17.04 -4.62 15.03
CA CYS A 21 -16.07 -4.81 16.11
C CYS A 21 -14.91 -3.81 16.04
N LEU A 22 -14.43 -3.49 14.83
CA LEU A 22 -13.34 -2.51 14.64
C LEU A 22 -13.71 -1.11 15.13
N LYS A 23 -14.98 -0.72 15.06
CA LYS A 23 -15.44 0.60 15.54
C LYS A 23 -15.29 0.77 17.04
N ILE A 24 -15.47 -0.30 17.81
CA ILE A 24 -15.57 -0.25 19.26
C ILE A 24 -14.30 -0.71 19.98
N THR A 25 -13.39 -1.40 19.30
CA THR A 25 -12.14 -1.83 19.94
C THR A 25 -11.25 -0.62 20.30
N GLN A 26 -10.70 -0.65 21.52
CA GLN A 26 -9.92 0.45 22.10
C GLN A 26 -8.50 0.07 22.48
N SER A 27 -8.09 -1.18 22.20
CA SER A 27 -6.76 -1.69 22.59
C SER A 27 -5.96 -2.25 21.41
N LEU A 28 -6.63 -2.57 20.29
CA LEU A 28 -5.98 -3.18 19.14
C LEU A 28 -5.16 -2.13 18.38
N VAL A 29 -3.84 -2.32 18.34
CA VAL A 29 -2.88 -1.45 17.67
C VAL A 29 -2.45 -1.98 16.31
N TYR A 30 -2.29 -3.29 16.20
CA TYR A 30 -1.90 -3.99 14.98
C TYR A 30 -3.00 -4.94 14.53
N LEU A 31 -3.48 -4.75 13.30
CA LEU A 31 -4.44 -5.62 12.64
C LEU A 31 -3.80 -6.28 11.44
N SER A 32 -3.73 -7.62 11.45
CA SER A 32 -3.16 -8.42 10.36
C SER A 32 -4.23 -9.34 9.75
N LEU A 33 -4.44 -9.23 8.45
CA LEU A 33 -5.45 -9.96 7.67
C LEU A 33 -4.87 -10.54 6.36
N PRO A 34 -3.65 -11.11 6.34
CA PRO A 34 -3.08 -11.65 5.11
C PRO A 34 -3.83 -12.89 4.65
N GLY A 35 -3.89 -13.10 3.32
CA GLY A 35 -4.42 -14.34 2.74
C GLY A 35 -5.91 -14.58 2.94
N ASN A 36 -6.69 -13.56 3.26
CA ASN A 36 -8.12 -13.68 3.51
C ASN A 36 -9.01 -13.49 2.27
N LEU A 37 -8.41 -13.48 1.07
CA LEU A 37 -9.12 -13.24 -0.20
C LEU A 37 -9.90 -11.92 -0.23
N ILE A 38 -9.44 -10.92 0.54
CA ILE A 38 -10.08 -9.60 0.63
C ILE A 38 -10.00 -8.93 -0.74
N ASP A 39 -11.15 -8.72 -1.34
CA ASP A 39 -11.34 -7.99 -2.59
C ASP A 39 -11.77 -6.54 -2.34
N ASP A 40 -12.12 -5.84 -3.42
CA ASP A 40 -12.52 -4.45 -3.37
C ASP A 40 -13.82 -4.20 -2.58
N ASP A 41 -14.73 -5.15 -2.51
CA ASP A 41 -15.97 -5.02 -1.77
C ASP A 41 -15.75 -5.27 -0.28
N LEU A 42 -14.98 -6.31 0.05
CA LEU A 42 -14.63 -6.61 1.43
C LEU A 42 -13.81 -5.48 2.07
N ILE A 43 -12.81 -4.95 1.38
CA ILE A 43 -12.03 -3.81 1.92
C ILE A 43 -12.90 -2.56 2.11
N SER A 44 -13.90 -2.35 1.24
CA SER A 44 -14.86 -1.25 1.40
C SER A 44 -15.65 -1.34 2.71
N ILE A 45 -16.00 -2.55 3.11
CA ILE A 45 -16.71 -2.80 4.37
C ILE A 45 -15.80 -2.59 5.56
N LEU A 46 -14.59 -3.16 5.52
CA LEU A 46 -13.62 -3.04 6.60
C LEU A 46 -13.23 -1.57 6.87
N ILE A 47 -13.05 -0.78 5.81
CA ILE A 47 -12.74 0.65 5.93
C ILE A 47 -13.81 1.40 6.73
N LYS A 48 -15.09 1.04 6.65
CA LYS A 48 -16.15 1.70 7.44
C LYS A 48 -15.91 1.57 8.95
N GLY A 49 -15.37 0.43 9.38
CA GLY A 49 -14.96 0.23 10.78
C GLY A 49 -13.66 0.97 11.11
N LEU A 50 -12.66 0.84 10.22
CA LEU A 50 -11.34 1.45 10.41
C LEU A 50 -11.38 2.98 10.50
N VAL A 51 -12.25 3.66 9.75
CA VAL A 51 -12.41 5.12 9.79
C VAL A 51 -12.83 5.61 11.19
N LEU A 52 -13.60 4.83 11.90
CA LEU A 52 -14.08 5.16 13.25
C LEU A 52 -13.14 4.66 14.35
N ASN A 53 -12.24 3.74 14.03
CA ASN A 53 -11.26 3.23 14.97
C ASN A 53 -10.23 4.30 15.35
N LYS A 54 -9.79 4.28 16.62
CA LYS A 54 -8.86 5.26 17.20
C LYS A 54 -7.54 4.66 17.69
N THR A 55 -7.30 3.37 17.45
CA THR A 55 -6.15 2.67 18.04
C THR A 55 -5.29 1.92 17.03
N ILE A 56 -5.86 1.44 15.92
CA ILE A 56 -5.13 0.66 14.91
C ILE A 56 -4.20 1.58 14.13
N SER A 57 -2.93 1.52 14.47
CA SER A 57 -1.85 2.28 13.82
C SER A 57 -1.07 1.46 12.80
N GLN A 58 -1.23 0.13 12.81
CA GLN A 58 -0.57 -0.77 11.88
C GLN A 58 -1.61 -1.69 11.24
N LEU A 59 -1.63 -1.77 9.91
CA LEU A 59 -2.58 -2.55 9.13
C LEU A 59 -1.85 -3.37 8.08
N ASP A 60 -2.01 -4.68 8.17
CA ASP A 60 -1.51 -5.64 7.19
C ASP A 60 -2.68 -6.26 6.42
N LEU A 61 -2.73 -5.99 5.12
CA LEU A 61 -3.68 -6.49 4.14
C LEU A 61 -2.96 -7.25 3.02
N SER A 62 -1.76 -7.74 3.28
CA SER A 62 -0.94 -8.46 2.30
C SER A 62 -1.61 -9.77 1.84
N HIS A 63 -1.17 -10.28 0.69
CA HIS A 63 -1.64 -11.56 0.14
C HIS A 63 -3.16 -11.63 -0.06
N ASN A 64 -3.76 -10.59 -0.64
CA ASN A 64 -5.20 -10.48 -0.86
C ASN A 64 -5.53 -10.24 -2.35
N LYS A 65 -6.74 -9.81 -2.66
CA LYS A 65 -7.22 -9.56 -4.03
C LYS A 65 -7.60 -8.10 -4.26
N ILE A 66 -6.95 -7.18 -3.55
CA ILE A 66 -7.23 -5.74 -3.65
C ILE A 66 -6.74 -5.22 -5.00
N SER A 67 -7.65 -4.67 -5.80
CA SER A 67 -7.35 -4.08 -7.10
C SER A 67 -7.22 -2.56 -7.02
N ASN A 68 -7.19 -1.90 -8.19
CA ASN A 68 -7.18 -0.44 -8.27
C ASN A 68 -8.38 0.22 -7.57
N SER A 69 -9.55 -0.43 -7.62
CA SER A 69 -10.76 0.10 -6.95
C SER A 69 -10.62 0.04 -5.43
N GLY A 70 -10.10 -1.05 -4.89
CA GLY A 70 -9.79 -1.18 -3.46
C GLY A 70 -8.70 -0.21 -3.03
N ALA A 71 -7.63 -0.07 -3.82
CA ALA A 71 -6.57 0.91 -3.57
C ALA A 71 -7.10 2.36 -3.53
N ARG A 72 -8.09 2.70 -4.38
CA ARG A 72 -8.80 3.99 -4.31
C ARG A 72 -9.54 4.18 -2.99
N LYS A 73 -10.16 3.13 -2.46
CA LYS A 73 -10.87 3.17 -1.18
C LYS A 73 -9.89 3.32 -0.02
N ILE A 74 -8.76 2.61 -0.05
CA ILE A 74 -7.65 2.77 0.90
C ILE A 74 -7.08 4.20 0.84
N ALA A 75 -6.87 4.74 -0.36
CA ALA A 75 -6.41 6.11 -0.53
C ALA A 75 -7.34 7.13 0.14
N LYS A 76 -8.66 6.96 0.01
CA LYS A 76 -9.65 7.79 0.73
C LYS A 76 -9.56 7.64 2.24
N PHE A 77 -9.35 6.42 2.73
CA PHE A 77 -9.12 6.17 4.15
C PHE A 77 -7.86 6.87 4.66
N LEU A 78 -6.76 6.83 3.89
CA LEU A 78 -5.52 7.54 4.23
C LEU A 78 -5.71 9.06 4.36
N LEU A 79 -6.65 9.66 3.64
CA LEU A 79 -6.96 11.09 3.78
C LEU A 79 -7.67 11.42 5.10
N SER A 80 -8.33 10.47 5.73
CA SER A 80 -9.12 10.68 6.95
C SER A 80 -8.44 10.18 8.22
N THR A 81 -7.59 9.15 8.12
CA THR A 81 -6.94 8.58 9.31
C THR A 81 -5.90 9.51 9.90
N GLN A 82 -5.88 9.60 11.25
CA GLN A 82 -4.91 10.37 12.02
C GLN A 82 -3.97 9.48 12.84
N ILE A 83 -4.05 8.15 12.64
CA ILE A 83 -3.32 7.20 13.50
C ILE A 83 -2.55 6.15 12.71
N LEU A 84 -2.93 5.83 11.47
CA LEU A 84 -2.29 4.75 10.70
C LEU A 84 -0.89 5.16 10.25
N THR A 85 0.12 4.53 10.85
CA THR A 85 1.54 4.77 10.56
C THR A 85 2.15 3.69 9.67
N HIS A 86 1.60 2.47 9.67
CA HIS A 86 2.10 1.34 8.89
C HIS A 86 0.97 0.73 8.06
N LEU A 87 1.21 0.59 6.78
CA LEU A 87 0.30 -0.06 5.84
C LEU A 87 1.06 -1.04 4.96
N ASP A 88 0.71 -2.32 5.08
CA ASP A 88 1.16 -3.36 4.15
C ASP A 88 0.00 -3.79 3.26
N ILE A 89 0.14 -3.56 1.96
CA ILE A 89 -0.76 -4.01 0.89
C ILE A 89 0.02 -4.77 -0.18
N SER A 90 1.10 -5.45 0.24
CA SER A 90 1.90 -6.29 -0.64
C SER A 90 1.11 -7.50 -1.14
N ASP A 91 1.59 -8.07 -2.24
CA ASP A 91 0.96 -9.22 -2.92
C ASP A 91 -0.54 -9.05 -3.09
N ASN A 92 -0.88 -8.03 -3.86
CA ASN A 92 -2.23 -7.68 -4.26
C ASN A 92 -2.29 -7.46 -5.79
N GLN A 93 -3.35 -6.83 -6.30
CA GLN A 93 -3.57 -6.64 -7.73
C GLN A 93 -3.60 -5.15 -8.10
N ILE A 94 -2.74 -4.36 -7.45
CA ILE A 94 -2.68 -2.91 -7.67
C ILE A 94 -1.81 -2.62 -8.88
N HIS A 95 -2.37 -1.88 -9.84
CA HIS A 95 -1.72 -1.41 -11.06
C HIS A 95 -1.50 0.12 -11.01
N TYR A 96 -1.15 0.71 -12.16
CA TYR A 96 -0.92 2.13 -12.35
C TYR A 96 -2.00 3.04 -11.71
N GLU A 97 -3.28 2.80 -12.01
CA GLU A 97 -4.35 3.66 -11.48
C GLU A 97 -4.47 3.58 -9.95
N GLY A 98 -4.31 2.39 -9.38
CA GLY A 98 -4.33 2.19 -7.93
C GLY A 98 -3.19 2.92 -7.23
N SER A 99 -1.96 2.79 -7.75
CA SER A 99 -0.79 3.49 -7.21
C SER A 99 -0.93 5.02 -7.31
N ARG A 100 -1.54 5.52 -8.39
CA ARG A 100 -1.82 6.95 -8.57
C ARG A 100 -2.76 7.48 -7.48
N TYR A 101 -3.83 6.75 -7.13
CA TYR A 101 -4.71 7.16 -6.02
C TYR A 101 -3.98 7.19 -4.69
N LEU A 102 -3.15 6.18 -4.41
CA LEU A 102 -2.33 6.14 -3.19
C LEU A 102 -1.34 7.32 -3.14
N ALA A 103 -0.62 7.57 -4.24
CA ALA A 103 0.29 8.71 -4.33
C ALA A 103 -0.41 10.04 -4.06
N GLN A 104 -1.60 10.25 -4.64
CA GLN A 104 -2.40 11.45 -4.38
C GLN A 104 -2.80 11.61 -2.91
N ALA A 105 -3.18 10.51 -2.25
CA ALA A 105 -3.48 10.55 -0.83
C ALA A 105 -2.23 10.86 0.02
N LEU A 106 -1.08 10.28 -0.33
CA LEU A 106 0.18 10.50 0.36
C LEU A 106 0.71 11.94 0.23
N LYS A 107 0.33 12.69 -0.83
CA LYS A 107 0.63 14.12 -0.92
C LYS A 107 0.06 14.94 0.23
N VAL A 108 -1.05 14.50 0.80
CA VAL A 108 -1.79 15.20 1.87
C VAL A 108 -1.59 14.52 3.20
N ASN A 109 -1.56 13.19 3.24
CA ASN A 109 -1.38 12.44 4.48
C ASN A 109 0.01 12.71 5.08
N ARG A 110 0.04 13.05 6.37
CA ARG A 110 1.24 13.33 7.17
C ARG A 110 1.47 12.32 8.28
N ILE A 111 0.74 11.21 8.27
CA ILE A 111 0.71 10.23 9.37
C ILE A 111 1.43 8.95 8.98
N LEU A 112 1.22 8.47 7.75
CA LEU A 112 1.81 7.23 7.28
C LEU A 112 3.33 7.35 7.18
N LYS A 113 4.04 6.40 7.80
CA LYS A 113 5.50 6.31 7.82
C LYS A 113 6.02 5.13 7.03
N HIS A 114 5.30 4.04 7.00
CA HIS A 114 5.72 2.80 6.35
C HIS A 114 4.65 2.33 5.37
N LEU A 115 5.04 2.14 4.11
CA LEU A 115 4.17 1.61 3.06
C LEU A 115 4.87 0.48 2.33
N SER A 116 4.21 -0.67 2.25
CA SER A 116 4.61 -1.77 1.38
C SER A 116 3.63 -1.93 0.22
N LEU A 117 4.15 -1.83 -1.00
CA LEU A 117 3.51 -2.13 -2.27
C LEU A 117 4.22 -3.29 -2.98
N LYS A 118 5.04 -4.04 -2.23
CA LYS A 118 5.77 -5.19 -2.74
C LYS A 118 4.83 -6.17 -3.45
N LEU A 119 5.33 -6.83 -4.52
CA LEU A 119 4.62 -7.91 -5.20
C LEU A 119 3.21 -7.48 -5.66
N ASN A 120 3.12 -6.28 -6.27
CA ASN A 120 1.93 -5.80 -6.95
C ASN A 120 2.16 -5.83 -8.46
N ARG A 121 1.34 -5.15 -9.20
CA ARG A 121 1.42 -5.11 -10.67
C ARG A 121 1.75 -3.68 -11.14
N LEU A 122 2.68 -3.03 -10.43
CA LEU A 122 3.17 -1.71 -10.80
C LEU A 122 4.12 -1.85 -12.00
N ASP A 123 3.82 -1.16 -13.07
CA ASP A 123 4.73 -1.01 -14.21
C ASP A 123 5.72 0.15 -13.98
N ASP A 124 6.65 0.30 -14.91
CA ASP A 124 7.67 1.34 -14.87
C ASP A 124 7.09 2.76 -14.77
N LYS A 125 6.01 3.02 -15.52
CA LYS A 125 5.28 4.29 -15.48
C LYS A 125 4.63 4.55 -14.12
N ALA A 126 4.08 3.51 -13.48
CA ALA A 126 3.49 3.61 -12.16
C ALA A 126 4.53 3.99 -11.10
N GLY A 127 5.69 3.33 -11.13
CA GLY A 127 6.79 3.63 -10.22
C GLY A 127 7.33 5.04 -10.40
N SER A 128 7.60 5.43 -11.65
CA SER A 128 8.04 6.79 -11.99
C SER A 128 7.05 7.85 -11.48
N LYS A 129 5.76 7.67 -11.75
CA LYS A 129 4.73 8.61 -11.29
C LYS A 129 4.62 8.68 -9.77
N LEU A 130 4.78 7.56 -9.09
CA LEU A 130 4.80 7.52 -7.63
C LEU A 130 5.97 8.34 -7.06
N CYS A 131 7.19 8.17 -7.59
CA CYS A 131 8.35 8.96 -7.19
C CYS A 131 8.11 10.46 -7.39
N ILE A 132 7.66 10.86 -8.58
CA ILE A 132 7.38 12.28 -8.89
C ILE A 132 6.33 12.87 -7.94
N ASP A 133 5.28 12.13 -7.63
CA ASP A 133 4.21 12.61 -6.77
C ASP A 133 4.63 12.70 -5.30
N LEU A 134 5.50 11.80 -4.83
CA LEU A 134 6.04 11.84 -3.47
C LEU A 134 7.13 12.89 -3.31
N LEU A 135 7.94 13.14 -4.35
CA LEU A 135 9.08 14.04 -4.33
C LEU A 135 8.76 15.42 -3.76
N ASN A 136 7.71 16.02 -4.28
CA ASN A 136 7.40 17.41 -3.99
C ASN A 136 6.46 17.60 -2.79
N ASN A 137 5.86 16.54 -2.26
CA ASN A 137 4.69 16.70 -1.40
C ASN A 137 4.65 15.82 -0.17
N ASN A 138 5.52 14.82 -0.04
CA ASN A 138 5.51 13.95 1.14
C ASN A 138 6.86 14.04 1.88
N SER A 139 6.81 14.44 3.13
CA SER A 139 7.96 14.55 4.03
C SER A 139 7.86 13.61 5.25
N ASN A 140 6.92 12.68 5.24
CA ASN A 140 6.61 11.84 6.40
C ASN A 140 6.86 10.37 6.18
N LEU A 141 6.83 9.90 4.93
CA LEU A 141 7.11 8.51 4.62
C LEU A 141 8.59 8.22 4.89
N GLU A 142 8.84 7.25 5.76
CA GLU A 142 10.18 6.85 6.19
C GLU A 142 10.62 5.54 5.53
N SER A 143 9.69 4.67 5.18
CA SER A 143 9.96 3.39 4.54
C SER A 143 8.99 3.12 3.39
N LEU A 144 9.54 2.73 2.24
CA LEU A 144 8.78 2.36 1.05
C LEU A 144 9.35 1.08 0.46
N SER A 145 8.50 0.04 0.32
CA SER A 145 8.86 -1.15 -0.45
C SER A 145 8.07 -1.19 -1.75
N LEU A 146 8.81 -1.27 -2.86
CA LEU A 146 8.34 -1.44 -4.23
C LEU A 146 8.92 -2.71 -4.87
N SER A 147 9.49 -3.61 -4.06
CA SER A 147 10.13 -4.81 -4.58
C SER A 147 9.16 -5.72 -5.32
N SER A 148 9.67 -6.54 -6.21
CA SER A 148 8.90 -7.53 -6.98
C SER A 148 7.71 -6.88 -7.73
N ASN A 149 8.00 -5.79 -8.44
CA ASN A 149 7.11 -5.14 -9.40
C ASN A 149 7.77 -5.17 -10.79
N SER A 150 7.31 -4.38 -11.72
CA SER A 150 7.88 -4.32 -13.08
C SER A 150 8.50 -2.95 -13.35
N LEU A 151 9.30 -2.46 -12.40
CA LEU A 151 9.94 -1.14 -12.47
C LEU A 151 11.23 -1.22 -13.30
N GLY A 152 11.50 -0.21 -14.11
CA GLY A 152 12.63 -0.19 -15.03
C GLY A 152 13.26 1.21 -15.16
N HIS A 153 13.56 1.61 -16.40
CA HIS A 153 14.33 2.80 -16.71
C HIS A 153 13.65 4.12 -16.27
N MET A 154 12.39 4.32 -16.63
CA MET A 154 11.64 5.54 -16.26
C MET A 154 11.55 5.72 -14.74
N PHE A 155 11.39 4.61 -14.05
CA PHE A 155 11.37 4.62 -12.58
C PHE A 155 12.74 5.05 -12.04
N CYS A 156 13.86 4.51 -12.57
CA CYS A 156 15.20 4.85 -12.09
C CYS A 156 15.54 6.33 -12.28
N GLU A 157 15.16 6.92 -13.42
CA GLU A 157 15.33 8.36 -13.66
C GLU A 157 14.57 9.19 -12.61
N SER A 158 13.30 8.86 -12.39
CA SER A 158 12.46 9.56 -11.41
C SER A 158 12.92 9.31 -9.98
N LEU A 159 13.45 8.12 -9.69
CA LEU A 159 14.01 7.77 -8.39
C LEU A 159 15.27 8.57 -8.09
N ALA A 160 16.16 8.75 -9.06
CA ALA A 160 17.36 9.56 -8.89
C ALA A 160 17.00 10.98 -8.44
N GLU A 161 16.05 11.62 -9.13
CA GLU A 161 15.58 12.95 -8.74
C GLU A 161 14.87 12.94 -7.38
N PHE A 162 14.08 11.89 -7.10
CA PHE A 162 13.44 11.72 -5.81
C PHE A 162 14.47 11.65 -4.68
N LEU A 163 15.51 10.85 -4.78
CA LEU A 163 16.51 10.65 -3.74
C LEU A 163 17.41 11.90 -3.54
N LYS A 164 17.66 12.66 -4.59
CA LYS A 164 18.41 13.92 -4.48
C LYS A 164 17.71 14.95 -3.56
N LEU A 165 16.39 14.99 -3.59
CA LEU A 165 15.61 16.03 -2.91
C LEU A 165 14.88 15.53 -1.67
N ASN A 166 14.45 14.26 -1.63
CA ASN A 166 13.73 13.72 -0.47
C ASN A 166 14.68 13.55 0.73
N ARG A 167 14.18 13.87 1.91
CA ARG A 167 14.92 13.77 3.19
C ARG A 167 14.18 12.92 4.23
N SER A 168 13.01 12.38 3.90
CA SER A 168 12.20 11.59 4.83
C SER A 168 12.41 10.09 4.72
N ILE A 169 12.64 9.57 3.50
CA ILE A 169 12.86 8.14 3.27
C ILE A 169 14.20 7.71 3.88
N LYS A 170 14.12 6.72 4.76
CA LYS A 170 15.24 6.07 5.45
C LYS A 170 15.46 4.64 4.96
N SER A 171 14.39 4.00 4.46
CA SER A 171 14.43 2.64 3.93
C SER A 171 13.67 2.57 2.61
N LEU A 172 14.34 2.09 1.58
CA LEU A 172 13.78 1.88 0.25
C LEU A 172 14.14 0.47 -0.24
N ASP A 173 13.12 -0.33 -0.53
CA ASP A 173 13.30 -1.66 -1.12
C ASP A 173 12.74 -1.66 -2.55
N ILE A 174 13.63 -1.81 -3.53
CA ILE A 174 13.35 -1.87 -4.97
C ILE A 174 13.84 -3.17 -5.59
N SER A 175 14.14 -4.17 -4.78
CA SER A 175 14.67 -5.47 -5.22
C SER A 175 13.69 -6.19 -6.16
N CYS A 176 14.20 -7.13 -6.95
CA CYS A 176 13.37 -7.95 -7.84
C CYS A 176 12.53 -7.13 -8.83
N ASN A 177 13.11 -6.09 -9.42
CA ASN A 177 12.53 -5.29 -10.50
C ASN A 177 13.40 -5.42 -11.77
N PHE A 178 13.03 -4.75 -12.85
CA PHE A 178 13.79 -4.76 -14.12
C PHE A 178 14.88 -3.66 -14.16
N ILE A 179 15.66 -3.57 -13.08
CA ILE A 179 16.74 -2.60 -12.94
C ILE A 179 18.05 -3.29 -13.35
N ASP A 180 18.53 -2.96 -14.53
CA ASP A 180 19.82 -3.42 -15.07
C ASP A 180 20.96 -2.42 -14.83
N ASP A 181 22.16 -2.76 -15.27
CA ASP A 181 23.34 -1.91 -15.09
C ASP A 181 23.20 -0.54 -15.77
N SER A 182 22.49 -0.47 -16.91
CA SER A 182 22.25 0.79 -17.63
C SER A 182 21.31 1.70 -16.85
N ASN A 183 20.28 1.12 -16.27
CA ASN A 183 19.33 1.83 -15.40
C ASN A 183 19.98 2.25 -14.07
N ALA A 184 20.83 1.38 -13.51
CA ALA A 184 21.57 1.69 -12.28
C ALA A 184 22.58 2.84 -12.47
N ALA A 185 23.10 3.04 -13.68
CA ALA A 185 23.99 4.15 -13.96
C ALA A 185 23.34 5.52 -13.74
N THR A 186 22.03 5.64 -13.99
CA THR A 186 21.28 6.89 -13.74
C THR A 186 21.15 7.24 -12.26
N LEU A 187 21.38 6.28 -11.34
CA LEU A 187 21.34 6.49 -9.90
C LEU A 187 22.67 6.96 -9.31
N LYS A 188 23.75 7.05 -10.14
CA LYS A 188 25.10 7.45 -9.67
C LYS A 188 25.33 8.95 -9.67
N ASP A 189 24.57 9.71 -10.44
CA ASP A 189 24.68 11.17 -10.57
C ASP A 189 23.75 11.88 -9.57
#